data_9d1450abf1df84c403aa2be762775225
#
_entry.id   9d1450abf1df84c403aa2be762775225
#
_cell.length_a   1.000
_cell.length_b   1.000
_cell.length_c   1.000
_cell.angle_alpha   90.00
_cell.angle_beta   90.00
_cell.angle_gamma   90.00
#
_symmetry.space_group_name_H-M   'P 1'
#
loop_
_entity.id
_entity.type
_entity.pdbx_description
1 polymer ?
#
loop_
_entity_poly.entity_id
_entity_poly.type
_entity_poly.pdbx_seq_one_letter_code
_entity_poly.pdbx_strand_id
1 'polypeptide(L)'
;MRVAALPWPSKLLSPNARVHHLTKHKAVRAHRGIAMAIGREGGRKPIQNPVLAVQPIVTTRRRRDIDNVLAGLKSALDGLTDAGWWNDDSDIVGITIRKPVLIKNWTRDPIIVTADEESNEDVMLSRLRQFAFYAGDDPDGEWKALCA
;
A
#
# COMPACT_ATOMS: atom_id res chain seq x y z
N MET A 1 -7.77 11.93 4.66
CA MET A 1 -7.10 10.90 3.83
C MET A 1 -5.62 10.87 4.16
N ARG A 2 -5.02 9.68 4.28
CA ARG A 2 -3.57 9.44 4.34
C ARG A 2 -3.14 8.64 3.13
N VAL A 3 -1.90 8.84 2.69
CA VAL A 3 -1.34 8.14 1.53
C VAL A 3 0.07 7.65 1.90
N ALA A 4 0.38 6.42 1.57
CA ALA A 4 1.73 5.87 1.67
C ALA A 4 2.11 5.15 0.38
N ALA A 5 3.34 5.36 -0.07
CA ALA A 5 3.96 4.61 -1.14
C ALA A 5 4.85 3.51 -0.53
N LEU A 6 4.36 2.30 -0.48
CA LEU A 6 5.04 1.16 0.14
C LEU A 6 5.85 0.37 -0.90
N PRO A 7 7.00 -0.19 -0.53
CA PRO A 7 7.70 -1.11 -1.41
C PRO A 7 6.88 -2.39 -1.62
N TRP A 8 7.07 -3.03 -2.78
CA TRP A 8 6.53 -4.36 -2.99
C TRP A 8 7.03 -5.33 -1.93
N PRO A 9 6.14 -6.20 -1.42
CA PRO A 9 6.55 -7.24 -0.49
C PRO A 9 7.58 -8.17 -1.13
N SER A 10 8.57 -8.57 -0.35
CA SER A 10 9.54 -9.58 -0.76
C SER A 10 8.82 -10.86 -1.20
N LYS A 11 9.37 -11.57 -2.17
CA LYS A 11 8.89 -12.90 -2.58
C LYS A 11 8.79 -13.88 -1.39
N LEU A 12 9.58 -13.67 -0.34
CA LEU A 12 9.55 -14.45 0.89
C LEU A 12 8.22 -14.30 1.66
N LEU A 13 7.48 -13.22 1.42
CA LEU A 13 6.17 -12.94 2.03
C LEU A 13 4.99 -13.49 1.21
N SER A 14 5.27 -14.08 0.04
CA SER A 14 4.24 -14.76 -0.73
C SER A 14 3.63 -15.90 0.07
N PRO A 15 2.30 -16.10 0.02
CA PRO A 15 1.63 -17.25 0.65
C PRO A 15 2.22 -18.59 0.21
N ASN A 16 2.70 -18.65 -1.03
CA ASN A 16 3.26 -19.85 -1.65
C ASN A 16 4.77 -20.02 -1.44
N ALA A 17 5.42 -19.11 -0.70
CA ALA A 17 6.85 -19.19 -0.45
C ALA A 17 7.17 -20.35 0.51
N ARG A 18 7.95 -21.32 0.03
CA ARG A 18 8.49 -22.42 0.83
C ARG A 18 9.85 -22.00 1.40
N VAL A 19 9.83 -21.27 2.51
CA VAL A 19 11.05 -20.76 3.16
C VAL A 19 11.03 -21.11 4.65
N HIS A 20 12.24 -21.21 5.20
CA HIS A 20 12.38 -21.46 6.64
C HIS A 20 11.72 -20.33 7.44
N HIS A 21 11.03 -20.67 8.54
CA HIS A 21 10.25 -19.72 9.35
C HIS A 21 11.08 -18.52 9.83
N LEU A 22 12.34 -18.70 10.22
CA LEU A 22 13.21 -17.62 10.66
C LEU A 22 13.49 -16.59 9.52
N THR A 23 13.67 -17.08 8.28
CA THR A 23 13.86 -16.23 7.11
C THR A 23 12.58 -15.43 6.82
N LYS A 24 11.43 -16.08 6.91
CA LYS A 24 10.14 -15.41 6.74
C LYS A 24 9.92 -14.35 7.83
N HIS A 25 10.24 -14.67 9.09
CA HIS A 25 10.15 -13.71 10.20
C HIS A 25 11.01 -12.46 9.99
N LYS A 26 12.25 -12.62 9.49
CA LYS A 26 13.11 -11.48 9.16
C LYS A 26 12.49 -10.60 8.07
N ALA A 27 11.94 -11.21 7.02
CA ALA A 27 11.28 -10.48 5.94
C ALA A 27 10.03 -9.73 6.41
N VAL A 28 9.20 -10.35 7.26
CA VAL A 28 8.03 -9.71 7.90
C VAL A 28 8.46 -8.50 8.70
N ARG A 29 9.44 -8.67 9.60
CA ARG A 29 9.95 -7.58 10.46
C ARG A 29 10.50 -6.42 9.64
N ALA A 30 11.27 -6.71 8.58
CA ALA A 30 11.83 -5.69 7.71
C ALA A 30 10.73 -4.89 6.98
N HIS A 31 9.76 -5.57 6.37
CA HIS A 31 8.68 -4.93 5.63
C HIS A 31 7.77 -4.11 6.55
N ARG A 32 7.43 -4.64 7.74
CA ARG A 32 6.69 -3.94 8.79
C ARG A 32 7.42 -2.67 9.26
N GLY A 33 8.74 -2.77 9.52
CA GLY A 33 9.57 -1.64 9.95
C GLY A 33 9.64 -0.52 8.89
N ILE A 34 9.76 -0.87 7.61
CA ILE A 34 9.75 0.10 6.51
C ILE A 34 8.40 0.82 6.44
N ALA A 35 7.29 0.08 6.47
CA ALA A 35 5.96 0.65 6.43
C ALA A 35 5.68 1.55 7.65
N MET A 36 6.13 1.14 8.85
CA MET A 36 6.03 1.96 10.05
C MET A 36 6.82 3.26 9.90
N ALA A 37 8.03 3.21 9.36
CA ALA A 37 8.85 4.41 9.14
C ALA A 37 8.17 5.39 8.16
N ILE A 38 7.65 4.89 7.05
CA ILE A 38 6.90 5.68 6.06
C ILE A 38 5.63 6.26 6.69
N GLY A 39 4.89 5.47 7.47
CA GLY A 39 3.62 5.88 8.08
C GLY A 39 3.77 6.92 9.18
N ARG A 40 4.94 7.02 9.83
CA ARG A 40 5.21 7.99 10.91
C ARG A 40 5.28 9.46 10.45
N GLU A 41 5.39 9.68 9.16
CA GLU A 41 5.38 11.03 8.61
C GLU A 41 4.00 11.65 8.78
N GLY A 42 3.74 12.32 9.92
CA GLY A 42 2.52 13.11 10.03
C GLY A 42 1.86 13.35 11.37
N GLY A 43 2.20 12.67 12.47
CA GLY A 43 1.71 13.01 13.83
C GLY A 43 0.20 13.25 13.98
N ARG A 44 -0.64 12.64 13.14
CA ARG A 44 -2.08 12.86 13.07
C ARG A 44 -2.83 11.87 13.97
N LYS A 45 -4.00 12.28 14.45
CA LYS A 45 -4.89 11.39 15.22
C LYS A 45 -5.24 10.15 14.42
N PRO A 46 -5.32 8.94 15.03
CA PRO A 46 -5.75 7.73 14.36
C PRO A 46 -7.08 7.91 13.62
N ILE A 47 -7.18 7.33 12.42
CA ILE A 47 -8.41 7.30 11.64
C ILE A 47 -9.38 6.34 12.33
N GLN A 48 -10.62 6.75 12.53
CA GLN A 48 -11.67 5.91 13.08
C GLN A 48 -12.36 5.17 11.94
N ASN A 49 -12.64 3.87 12.13
CA ASN A 49 -13.28 3.02 11.13
C ASN A 49 -12.65 3.20 9.73
N PRO A 50 -11.34 2.93 9.58
CA PRO A 50 -10.65 3.21 8.34
C PRO A 50 -11.12 2.29 7.20
N VAL A 51 -11.31 2.89 6.03
CA VAL A 51 -11.38 2.18 4.75
C VAL A 51 -10.06 2.36 4.02
N LEU A 52 -9.58 1.28 3.44
CA LEU A 52 -8.31 1.27 2.72
C LEU A 52 -8.54 1.07 1.22
N ALA A 53 -7.76 1.76 0.43
CA ALA A 53 -7.66 1.45 -0.99
C ALA A 53 -6.20 1.24 -1.39
N VAL A 54 -5.97 0.16 -2.12
CA VAL A 54 -4.64 -0.31 -2.50
C VAL A 54 -4.51 -0.29 -4.02
N GLN A 55 -3.56 0.49 -4.52
CA GLN A 55 -3.23 0.59 -5.93
C GLN A 55 -1.79 0.15 -6.17
N PRO A 56 -1.55 -1.08 -6.62
CA PRO A 56 -0.23 -1.51 -7.04
C PRO A 56 0.19 -0.83 -8.34
N ILE A 57 1.46 -0.43 -8.42
CA ILE A 57 2.07 0.12 -9.63
C ILE A 57 3.18 -0.82 -10.07
N VAL A 58 3.31 -1.02 -11.37
CA VAL A 58 4.32 -1.87 -11.97
C VAL A 58 4.96 -1.19 -13.18
N THR A 59 6.24 -1.39 -13.37
CA THR A 59 7.00 -0.89 -14.52
C THR A 59 7.08 -1.89 -15.66
N THR A 60 6.73 -3.16 -15.39
CA THR A 60 6.78 -4.25 -16.36
C THR A 60 5.49 -5.05 -16.39
N ARG A 61 5.09 -5.52 -17.58
CA ARG A 61 3.94 -6.41 -17.75
C ARG A 61 4.26 -7.81 -17.21
N ARG A 62 3.98 -8.04 -15.94
CA ARG A 62 3.98 -9.37 -15.33
C ARG A 62 2.62 -9.64 -14.74
N ARG A 63 2.10 -10.85 -14.94
CA ARG A 63 0.88 -11.29 -14.27
C ARG A 63 1.12 -11.27 -12.75
N ARG A 64 0.20 -10.62 -12.05
CA ARG A 64 0.22 -10.54 -10.57
C ARG A 64 -1.20 -10.77 -10.08
N ASP A 65 -1.36 -11.73 -9.22
CA ASP A 65 -2.64 -12.06 -8.63
C ASP A 65 -2.90 -11.12 -7.44
N ILE A 66 -4.08 -10.53 -7.42
CA ILE A 66 -4.46 -9.48 -6.45
C ILE A 66 -4.44 -10.02 -5.01
N ASP A 67 -4.93 -11.25 -4.81
CA ASP A 67 -4.95 -11.93 -3.53
C ASP A 67 -3.54 -12.14 -2.98
N ASN A 68 -2.58 -12.53 -3.81
CA ASN A 68 -1.18 -12.66 -3.42
C ASN A 68 -0.54 -11.31 -3.04
N VAL A 69 -0.92 -10.24 -3.74
CA VAL A 69 -0.47 -8.88 -3.39
C VAL A 69 -0.99 -8.50 -2.02
N LEU A 70 -2.29 -8.67 -1.78
CA LEU A 70 -2.91 -8.34 -0.50
C LEU A 70 -2.31 -9.16 0.65
N ALA A 71 -2.15 -10.47 0.46
CA ALA A 71 -1.54 -11.34 1.46
C ALA A 71 -0.09 -10.93 1.80
N GLY A 72 0.69 -10.52 0.79
CA GLY A 72 2.04 -10.01 0.99
C GLY A 72 2.10 -8.67 1.71
N LEU A 73 1.05 -7.85 1.58
CA LEU A 73 0.96 -6.53 2.23
C LEU A 73 0.66 -6.59 3.72
N LYS A 74 0.18 -7.71 4.26
CA LYS A 74 -0.25 -7.78 5.66
C LYS A 74 0.77 -7.18 6.63
N SER A 75 2.05 -7.55 6.50
CA SER A 75 3.10 -7.02 7.37
C SER A 75 3.31 -5.51 7.25
N ALA A 76 3.03 -4.93 6.08
CA ALA A 76 3.10 -3.49 5.90
C ALA A 76 1.88 -2.79 6.51
N LEU A 77 0.68 -3.37 6.42
CA LEU A 77 -0.51 -2.85 7.11
C LEU A 77 -0.31 -2.86 8.62
N ASP A 78 0.24 -3.96 9.19
CA ASP A 78 0.64 -4.01 10.59
C ASP A 78 1.64 -2.88 10.94
N GLY A 79 2.55 -2.54 10.02
CA GLY A 79 3.48 -1.42 10.17
C GLY A 79 2.80 -0.05 10.17
N LEU A 80 1.76 0.14 9.38
CA LEU A 80 0.96 1.37 9.38
C LEU A 80 0.12 1.49 10.67
N THR A 81 -0.36 0.37 11.21
CA THR A 81 -0.97 0.30 12.55
C THR A 81 0.03 0.76 13.61
N ASP A 82 1.26 0.23 13.60
CA ASP A 82 2.34 0.65 14.51
C ASP A 82 2.70 2.14 14.36
N ALA A 83 2.52 2.69 13.18
CA ALA A 83 2.74 4.11 12.90
C ALA A 83 1.58 5.01 13.40
N GLY A 84 0.50 4.43 13.89
CA GLY A 84 -0.67 5.16 14.41
C GLY A 84 -1.61 5.69 13.33
N TRP A 85 -1.69 5.00 12.19
CA TRP A 85 -2.69 5.34 11.17
C TRP A 85 -4.11 5.06 11.66
N TRP A 86 -4.29 3.97 12.39
CA TRP A 86 -5.47 3.55 13.14
C TRP A 86 -5.02 2.87 14.43
N ASN A 87 -5.91 2.57 15.34
CA ASN A 87 -5.53 1.99 16.63
C ASN A 87 -5.21 0.49 16.53
N ASP A 88 -6.04 -0.24 15.79
CA ASP A 88 -5.93 -1.69 15.63
C ASP A 88 -6.35 -2.10 14.22
N ASP A 89 -5.78 -3.17 13.66
CA ASP A 89 -6.16 -3.67 12.34
C ASP A 89 -7.60 -4.23 12.30
N SER A 90 -8.18 -4.58 13.44
CA SER A 90 -9.61 -4.91 13.56
C SER A 90 -10.54 -3.71 13.35
N ASP A 91 -10.03 -2.49 13.45
CA ASP A 91 -10.82 -1.28 13.18
C ASP A 91 -11.07 -1.06 11.68
N ILE A 92 -10.32 -1.76 10.81
CA ILE A 92 -10.43 -1.62 9.36
C ILE A 92 -11.77 -2.18 8.89
N VAL A 93 -12.63 -1.31 8.37
CA VAL A 93 -14.00 -1.67 7.93
C VAL A 93 -14.02 -2.26 6.53
N GLY A 94 -13.07 -1.87 5.68
CA GLY A 94 -13.02 -2.36 4.31
C GLY A 94 -11.66 -2.15 3.64
N ILE A 95 -11.33 -3.03 2.69
CA ILE A 95 -10.14 -2.91 1.85
C ILE A 95 -10.54 -3.12 0.40
N THR A 96 -10.31 -2.10 -0.42
CA THR A 96 -10.44 -2.19 -1.87
C THR A 96 -9.07 -2.31 -2.50
N ILE A 97 -8.81 -3.39 -3.24
CA ILE A 97 -7.58 -3.56 -4.00
C ILE A 97 -7.87 -3.54 -5.50
N ARG A 98 -7.09 -2.80 -6.24
CA ARG A 98 -7.23 -2.63 -7.69
C ARG A 98 -6.17 -3.42 -8.44
N LYS A 99 -6.46 -3.72 -9.71
CA LYS A 99 -5.45 -4.34 -10.61
C LYS A 99 -4.23 -3.43 -10.72
N PRO A 100 -3.02 -4.00 -10.82
CA PRO A 100 -1.81 -3.23 -11.03
C PRO A 100 -1.90 -2.32 -12.25
N VAL A 101 -1.44 -1.08 -12.11
CA VAL A 101 -1.31 -0.12 -13.21
C VAL A 101 0.13 -0.16 -13.72
N LEU A 102 0.28 -0.25 -15.05
CA LEU A 102 1.57 -0.22 -15.70
C LEU A 102 1.97 1.24 -15.97
N ILE A 103 3.02 1.70 -15.30
CA ILE A 103 3.62 3.01 -15.57
C ILE A 103 5.03 2.80 -16.11
N LYS A 104 5.20 3.04 -17.40
CA LYS A 104 6.51 2.99 -18.04
C LYS A 104 7.38 4.14 -17.52
N ASN A 105 8.69 3.91 -17.46
CA ASN A 105 9.69 4.93 -17.07
C ASN A 105 9.71 5.32 -15.59
N TRP A 106 8.99 4.65 -14.72
CA TRP A 106 9.22 4.77 -13.28
C TRP A 106 10.43 3.91 -12.85
N THR A 107 11.16 4.40 -11.87
CA THR A 107 12.37 3.72 -11.36
C THR A 107 12.06 2.66 -10.31
N ARG A 108 10.85 2.65 -9.76
CA ARG A 108 10.39 1.75 -8.70
C ARG A 108 8.97 1.30 -8.96
N ASP A 109 8.64 0.14 -8.42
CA ASP A 109 7.27 -0.41 -8.38
C ASP A 109 6.70 -0.16 -6.97
N PRO A 110 6.01 0.96 -6.66
CA PRO A 110 5.39 1.13 -5.35
C PRO A 110 4.02 0.47 -5.31
N ILE A 111 3.55 0.22 -4.08
CA ILE A 111 2.14 -0.03 -3.80
C ILE A 111 1.60 1.18 -3.05
N ILE A 112 0.67 1.89 -3.67
CA ILE A 112 0.02 3.03 -3.03
C ILE A 112 -1.08 2.51 -2.12
N VAL A 113 -0.99 2.85 -0.85
CA VAL A 113 -2.05 2.58 0.13
C VAL A 113 -2.61 3.92 0.58
N THR A 114 -3.91 4.08 0.42
CA THR A 114 -4.65 5.23 0.96
C THR A 114 -5.58 4.76 2.06
N ALA A 115 -5.76 5.59 3.07
CA ALA A 115 -6.69 5.35 4.16
C ALA A 115 -7.46 6.62 4.49
N ASP A 116 -8.77 6.47 4.71
CA ASP A 116 -9.65 7.54 5.16
C ASP A 116 -10.74 6.96 6.04
N GLU A 117 -11.55 7.82 6.68
CA GLU A 117 -12.75 7.39 7.39
C GLU A 117 -13.78 6.82 6.40
N GLU A 118 -14.60 5.88 6.85
CA GLU A 118 -15.63 5.22 6.03
C GLU A 118 -16.54 6.23 5.31
N SER A 119 -16.89 7.32 5.99
CA SER A 119 -17.72 8.40 5.42
C SER A 119 -17.12 9.07 4.17
N ASN A 120 -15.82 8.90 3.93
CA ASN A 120 -15.09 9.50 2.81
C ASN A 120 -14.69 8.48 1.74
N GLU A 121 -15.18 7.24 1.81
CA GLU A 121 -14.79 6.16 0.90
C GLU A 121 -14.97 6.52 -0.57
N ASP A 122 -16.13 7.08 -0.94
CA ASP A 122 -16.41 7.45 -2.33
C ASP A 122 -15.45 8.50 -2.87
N VAL A 123 -15.08 9.48 -2.04
CA VAL A 123 -14.12 10.53 -2.40
C VAL A 123 -12.72 9.92 -2.59
N MET A 124 -12.32 9.03 -1.70
CA MET A 124 -11.04 8.34 -1.76
C MET A 124 -10.94 7.47 -3.03
N LEU A 125 -11.96 6.68 -3.31
CA LEU A 125 -12.01 5.82 -4.49
C LEU A 125 -12.04 6.63 -5.80
N SER A 126 -12.74 7.78 -5.81
CA SER A 126 -12.74 8.69 -6.95
C SER A 126 -11.35 9.23 -7.25
N ARG A 127 -10.60 9.67 -6.23
CA ARG A 127 -9.21 10.13 -6.40
C ARG A 127 -8.28 9.04 -6.92
N LEU A 128 -8.42 7.81 -6.44
CA LEU A 128 -7.64 6.68 -6.95
C LEU A 128 -7.98 6.34 -8.40
N ARG A 129 -9.25 6.49 -8.81
CA ARG A 129 -9.66 6.29 -10.22
C ARG A 129 -9.02 7.34 -11.11
N GLN A 130 -9.02 8.60 -10.69
CA GLN A 130 -8.32 9.68 -11.41
C GLN A 130 -6.84 9.38 -11.54
N PHE A 131 -6.19 8.98 -10.45
CA PHE A 131 -4.78 8.57 -10.48
C PHE A 131 -4.54 7.46 -11.50
N ALA A 132 -5.33 6.39 -11.49
CA ALA A 132 -5.16 5.28 -12.41
C ALA A 132 -5.40 5.67 -13.88
N PHE A 133 -6.25 6.67 -14.13
CA PHE A 133 -6.53 7.21 -15.47
C PHE A 133 -5.39 8.10 -15.97
N TYR A 134 -4.84 8.96 -15.11
CA TYR A 134 -3.77 9.90 -15.43
C TYR A 134 -2.35 9.36 -15.18
N ALA A 135 -2.20 8.16 -14.65
CA ALA A 135 -0.89 7.58 -14.33
C ALA A 135 0.03 7.38 -15.56
N GLY A 136 -0.53 7.44 -16.78
CA GLY A 136 0.23 7.51 -18.02
C GLY A 136 0.77 8.91 -18.33
N ASP A 137 0.09 9.93 -17.82
CA ASP A 137 0.39 11.35 -18.02
C ASP A 137 0.32 12.04 -16.65
N ASP A 138 1.37 11.90 -15.84
CA ASP A 138 1.55 12.68 -14.60
C ASP A 138 2.27 13.99 -14.94
N PRO A 139 1.56 15.00 -15.52
CA PRO A 139 2.19 16.20 -16.06
C PRO A 139 2.83 17.04 -14.97
N ASP A 140 2.32 16.97 -13.74
CA ASP A 140 2.74 17.82 -12.63
C ASP A 140 3.72 17.12 -11.68
N GLY A 141 3.93 15.82 -11.85
CA GLY A 141 4.84 15.03 -11.01
C GLY A 141 4.37 14.82 -9.56
N GLU A 142 3.13 15.20 -9.23
CA GLU A 142 2.59 15.10 -7.86
C GLU A 142 2.66 13.68 -7.29
N TRP A 143 2.30 12.69 -8.12
CA TRP A 143 2.32 11.29 -7.69
C TRP A 143 3.71 10.70 -7.66
N LYS A 144 4.61 11.18 -8.55
CA LYS A 144 6.03 10.82 -8.50
C LYS A 144 6.69 11.36 -7.24
N ALA A 145 6.32 12.56 -6.81
CA ALA A 145 6.81 13.15 -5.56
C ALA A 145 6.34 12.38 -4.32
N LEU A 146 5.09 11.87 -4.33
CA LEU A 146 4.57 11.02 -3.24
C LEU A 146 5.25 9.63 -3.19
N CYS A 147 5.81 9.17 -4.31
CA CYS A 147 6.46 7.86 -4.42
C CYS A 147 7.99 7.94 -4.33
N ALA A 148 8.53 9.11 -4.31
CA ALA A 148 9.98 9.33 -4.21
C ALA A 148 10.49 9.16 -2.79
#